data_8505fc1c6b18977d082f832964d90843
#
_entry.id   8505fc1c6b18977d082f832964d90843
#
_cell.length_a   1.000
_cell.length_b   1.000
_cell.length_c   1.000
_cell.angle_alpha   90.00
_cell.angle_beta   90.00
_cell.angle_gamma   90.00
#
_symmetry.space_group_name_H-M   'P 1'
#
loop_
_entity.id
_entity.type
_entity.pdbx_description
1 polymer ?
#
loop_
_entity_poly.entity_id
_entity_poly.type
_entity_poly.pdbx_seq_one_letter_code
_entity_poly.pdbx_strand_id
1 'polypeptide(L)'
;MKVKDVMTKEVITISPAAPLRVVNQIMQKYNQSYIIVVNEKKEVEGIITYSDLFRLILPPYEEVMKKDCIWLFPEKMEERVKELINKPVSEVMKRKIISVNADQLVIKAGAEMAANDIKQMPVLENNKLIGVISYHDILWEFLMVNKPE
;
A
#
# COMPACT_ATOMS: atom_id res chain seq x y z
N MET A 1 14.94 3.63 20.95
CA MET A 1 14.45 2.59 20.02
C MET A 1 14.37 3.18 18.62
N LYS A 2 15.05 2.56 17.71
CA LYS A 2 15.12 2.99 16.31
C LYS A 2 14.16 2.17 15.44
N VAL A 3 13.77 2.72 14.30
CA VAL A 3 12.85 2.07 13.35
C VAL A 3 13.35 0.68 12.95
N LYS A 4 14.66 0.54 12.67
CA LYS A 4 15.27 -0.74 12.30
C LYS A 4 15.13 -1.86 13.34
N ASP A 5 14.91 -1.50 14.60
CA ASP A 5 14.75 -2.45 15.70
C ASP A 5 13.34 -3.06 15.75
N VAL A 6 12.37 -2.39 15.10
CA VAL A 6 10.92 -2.70 15.19
C VAL A 6 10.32 -3.08 13.84
N MET A 7 10.90 -2.62 12.74
CA MET A 7 10.38 -2.81 11.39
C MET A 7 10.25 -4.28 10.98
N THR A 8 9.32 -4.56 10.09
CA THR A 8 9.24 -5.84 9.37
C THR A 8 10.18 -5.80 8.17
N LYS A 9 11.09 -6.77 8.08
CA LYS A 9 12.11 -6.84 7.00
C LYS A 9 11.62 -7.56 5.76
N GLU A 10 10.72 -8.52 5.90
CA GLU A 10 10.13 -9.24 4.78
C GLU A 10 9.01 -8.40 4.18
N VAL A 11 9.29 -7.75 3.05
CA VAL A 11 8.35 -6.87 2.36
C VAL A 11 8.05 -7.44 0.98
N ILE A 12 6.75 -7.56 0.69
CA ILE A 12 6.30 -7.95 -0.65
C ILE A 12 6.29 -6.70 -1.51
N THR A 13 7.02 -6.76 -2.61
CA THR A 13 7.14 -5.66 -3.57
C THR A 13 6.73 -6.11 -4.96
N ILE A 14 6.50 -5.14 -5.84
CA ILE A 14 6.14 -5.40 -7.23
C ILE A 14 6.85 -4.40 -8.14
N SER A 15 7.08 -4.82 -9.40
CA SER A 15 7.62 -3.96 -10.44
C SER A 15 6.61 -2.91 -10.90
N PRO A 16 7.04 -1.69 -11.30
CA PRO A 16 6.16 -0.67 -11.87
C PRO A 16 5.39 -1.13 -13.12
N ALA A 17 5.95 -2.06 -13.87
CA ALA A 17 5.34 -2.60 -15.09
C ALA A 17 4.29 -3.69 -14.83
N ALA A 18 4.14 -4.16 -13.59
CA ALA A 18 3.21 -5.23 -13.27
C ALA A 18 1.75 -4.80 -13.53
N PRO A 19 0.95 -5.64 -14.22
CA PRO A 19 -0.46 -5.33 -14.46
C PRO A 19 -1.28 -5.44 -13.17
N LEU A 20 -2.36 -4.67 -13.08
CA LEU A 20 -3.20 -4.62 -11.88
C LEU A 20 -3.78 -5.99 -11.48
N ARG A 21 -4.07 -6.87 -12.44
CA ARG A 21 -4.50 -8.24 -12.12
C ARG A 21 -3.48 -9.00 -11.29
N VAL A 22 -2.18 -8.83 -11.57
CA VAL A 22 -1.09 -9.46 -10.82
C VAL A 22 -0.96 -8.83 -9.44
N VAL A 23 -1.07 -7.51 -9.35
CA VAL A 23 -1.09 -6.78 -8.05
C VAL A 23 -2.17 -7.33 -7.14
N ASN A 24 -3.41 -7.45 -7.65
CA ASN A 24 -4.52 -7.99 -6.88
C ASN A 24 -4.32 -9.45 -6.48
N GLN A 25 -3.79 -10.29 -7.37
CA GLN A 25 -3.47 -11.68 -7.06
C GLN A 25 -2.49 -11.80 -5.90
N ILE A 26 -1.44 -10.97 -5.90
CA ILE A 26 -0.43 -10.95 -4.82
C ILE A 26 -1.05 -10.46 -3.51
N MET A 27 -1.84 -9.40 -3.54
CA MET A 27 -2.55 -8.91 -2.36
C MET A 27 -3.44 -9.97 -1.73
N GLN A 28 -4.19 -10.70 -2.56
CA GLN A 28 -5.06 -11.79 -2.08
C GLN A 28 -4.24 -12.96 -1.53
N LYS A 29 -3.22 -13.40 -2.26
CA LYS A 29 -2.39 -14.55 -1.87
C LYS A 29 -1.70 -14.37 -0.53
N TYR A 30 -1.16 -13.18 -0.27
CA TYR A 30 -0.38 -12.88 0.94
C TYR A 30 -1.18 -12.10 1.99
N ASN A 31 -2.47 -11.88 1.77
CA ASN A 31 -3.35 -11.10 2.66
C ASN A 31 -2.76 -9.72 3.01
N GLN A 32 -2.23 -9.04 1.98
CA GLN A 32 -1.66 -7.71 2.12
C GLN A 32 -2.63 -6.66 1.61
N SER A 33 -2.90 -5.63 2.42
CA SER A 33 -3.77 -4.51 2.05
C SER A 33 -3.06 -3.42 1.26
N TYR A 34 -1.75 -3.53 1.07
CA TYR A 34 -0.92 -2.61 0.30
C TYR A 34 0.26 -3.35 -0.31
N ILE A 35 0.80 -2.79 -1.38
CA ILE A 35 2.06 -3.26 -1.98
C ILE A 35 2.93 -2.05 -2.30
N ILE A 36 4.23 -2.17 -2.02
CA ILE A 36 5.22 -1.17 -2.37
C ILE A 36 5.77 -1.50 -3.76
N VAL A 37 5.79 -0.50 -4.62
CA VAL A 37 6.31 -0.60 -5.98
C VAL A 37 7.76 -0.13 -5.99
N VAL A 38 8.66 -1.00 -6.41
CA VAL A 38 10.09 -0.71 -6.45
C VAL A 38 10.66 -0.96 -7.85
N ASN A 39 11.68 -0.20 -8.22
CA ASN A 39 12.44 -0.43 -9.44
C ASN A 39 13.53 -1.51 -9.24
N GLU A 40 14.30 -1.80 -10.28
CA GLU A 40 15.37 -2.80 -10.25
C GLU A 40 16.48 -2.48 -9.24
N LYS A 41 16.63 -1.21 -8.87
CA LYS A 41 17.60 -0.74 -7.87
C LYS A 41 17.06 -0.78 -6.45
N LYS A 42 15.86 -1.32 -6.22
CA LYS A 42 15.14 -1.34 -4.94
C LYS A 42 14.75 0.05 -4.41
N GLU A 43 14.68 1.04 -5.28
CA GLU A 43 14.16 2.35 -4.95
C GLU A 43 12.63 2.34 -5.02
N VAL A 44 11.99 2.95 -4.04
CA VAL A 44 10.52 3.02 -3.97
C VAL A 44 10.00 4.03 -4.98
N GLU A 45 9.13 3.58 -5.89
CA GLU A 45 8.48 4.45 -6.89
C GLU A 45 7.04 4.79 -6.56
N GLY A 46 6.37 3.92 -5.82
CA GLY A 46 4.99 4.14 -5.46
C GLY A 46 4.45 3.13 -4.46
N ILE A 47 3.21 3.35 -4.04
CA ILE A 47 2.44 2.44 -3.19
C ILE A 47 1.05 2.32 -3.77
N ILE A 48 0.48 1.11 -3.72
CA ILE A 48 -0.91 0.85 -4.05
C ILE A 48 -1.58 0.08 -2.92
N THR A 49 -2.81 0.46 -2.60
CA THR A 49 -3.62 -0.17 -1.55
C THR A 49 -4.90 -0.78 -2.13
N TYR A 50 -5.57 -1.64 -1.35
CA TYR A 50 -6.92 -2.11 -1.70
C TYR A 50 -7.90 -0.95 -1.92
N SER A 51 -7.78 0.09 -1.10
CA SER A 51 -8.62 1.28 -1.22
C SER A 51 -8.43 1.97 -2.58
N ASP A 52 -7.19 2.04 -3.07
CA ASP A 52 -6.88 2.60 -4.38
C ASP A 52 -7.49 1.76 -5.51
N LEU A 53 -7.33 0.43 -5.45
CA LEU A 53 -7.93 -0.48 -6.42
C LEU A 53 -9.45 -0.42 -6.41
N PHE A 54 -10.04 -0.39 -5.23
CA PHE A 54 -11.48 -0.33 -5.06
C PHE A 54 -12.08 0.95 -5.68
N ARG A 55 -11.47 2.10 -5.39
CA ARG A 55 -11.91 3.38 -6.00
C ARG A 55 -11.74 3.39 -7.51
N LEU A 56 -10.71 2.73 -8.01
CA LEU A 56 -10.43 2.67 -9.45
C LEU A 56 -11.51 1.88 -10.22
N ILE A 57 -11.97 0.76 -9.66
CA ILE A 57 -12.99 -0.07 -10.32
C ILE A 57 -14.39 0.51 -10.20
N LEU A 58 -14.67 1.30 -9.17
CA LEU A 58 -15.99 1.89 -9.00
C LEU A 58 -16.24 3.01 -10.01
N PRO A 59 -17.41 3.03 -10.65
CA PRO A 59 -17.86 4.19 -11.41
C PRO A 59 -18.09 5.41 -10.50
N PRO A 60 -18.16 6.62 -11.06
CA PRO A 60 -18.47 7.82 -10.27
C PRO A 60 -19.77 7.68 -9.49
N TYR A 61 -19.76 8.15 -8.23
CA TYR A 61 -20.91 8.06 -7.32
C TYR A 61 -22.20 8.59 -7.96
N GLU A 62 -22.14 9.76 -8.60
CA GLU A 62 -23.31 10.40 -9.23
C GLU A 62 -23.92 9.53 -10.33
N GLU A 63 -23.11 8.79 -11.07
CA GLU A 63 -23.59 7.87 -12.10
C GLU A 63 -24.25 6.64 -11.49
N VAL A 64 -23.64 6.06 -10.46
CA VAL A 64 -24.17 4.88 -9.78
C VAL A 64 -25.51 5.14 -9.12
N MET A 65 -25.72 6.35 -8.60
CA MET A 65 -26.95 6.76 -7.89
C MET A 65 -28.07 7.22 -8.82
N LYS A 66 -27.83 7.30 -10.12
CA LYS A 66 -28.90 7.58 -11.10
C LYS A 66 -29.86 6.41 -11.23
N LYS A 67 -31.14 6.72 -11.46
CA LYS A 67 -32.21 5.73 -11.65
C LYS A 67 -31.95 4.76 -12.79
N ASP A 68 -31.33 5.24 -13.88
CA ASP A 68 -31.00 4.46 -15.08
C ASP A 68 -29.50 4.13 -15.15
N CYS A 69 -28.92 3.72 -14.04
CA CYS A 69 -27.49 3.41 -13.95
C CYS A 69 -27.13 2.17 -14.79
N ILE A 70 -26.33 2.37 -15.83
CA ILE A 70 -25.84 1.28 -16.70
C ILE A 70 -24.86 0.36 -15.98
N TRP A 71 -24.16 0.85 -14.93
CA TRP A 71 -23.17 0.09 -14.17
C TRP A 71 -23.79 -0.99 -13.27
N LEU A 72 -25.11 -0.98 -13.09
CA LEU A 72 -25.82 -2.04 -12.41
C LEU A 72 -25.96 -3.31 -13.25
N PHE A 73 -25.67 -3.23 -14.56
CA PHE A 73 -25.60 -4.39 -15.43
C PHE A 73 -24.23 -5.05 -15.33
N PRO A 74 -24.13 -6.34 -14.96
CA PRO A 74 -22.86 -7.04 -14.79
C PRO A 74 -21.92 -6.92 -15.98
N GLU A 75 -22.45 -6.98 -17.19
CA GLU A 75 -21.68 -6.90 -18.43
C GLU A 75 -20.91 -5.57 -18.56
N LYS A 76 -21.52 -4.48 -18.13
CA LYS A 76 -20.89 -3.15 -18.15
C LYS A 76 -19.74 -3.04 -17.14
N MET A 77 -19.91 -3.61 -15.98
CA MET A 77 -18.84 -3.69 -15.00
C MET A 77 -17.69 -4.59 -15.46
N GLU A 78 -18.00 -5.71 -16.09
CA GLU A 78 -16.98 -6.60 -16.67
C GLU A 78 -16.16 -5.90 -17.75
N GLU A 79 -16.80 -5.16 -18.66
CA GLU A 79 -16.11 -4.38 -19.69
C GLU A 79 -15.16 -3.35 -19.06
N ARG A 80 -15.64 -2.62 -18.05
CA ARG A 80 -14.82 -1.64 -17.32
C ARG A 80 -13.60 -2.28 -16.65
N VAL A 81 -13.80 -3.39 -15.98
CA VAL A 81 -12.72 -4.11 -15.27
C VAL A 81 -11.70 -4.65 -16.26
N LYS A 82 -12.13 -5.20 -17.41
CA LYS A 82 -11.22 -5.70 -18.46
C LYS A 82 -10.27 -4.62 -18.98
N GLU A 83 -10.71 -3.37 -19.07
CA GLU A 83 -9.85 -2.25 -19.47
C GLU A 83 -8.82 -1.91 -18.39
N LEU A 84 -9.17 -2.08 -17.12
CA LEU A 84 -8.33 -1.69 -15.99
C LEU A 84 -7.28 -2.75 -15.61
N ILE A 85 -7.64 -4.03 -15.65
CA ILE A 85 -6.82 -5.11 -15.09
C ILE A 85 -5.46 -5.31 -15.79
N ASN A 86 -5.32 -4.86 -17.02
CA ASN A 86 -4.09 -4.96 -17.79
C ASN A 86 -3.22 -3.70 -17.74
N LYS A 87 -3.70 -2.63 -17.09
CA LYS A 87 -2.89 -1.42 -16.88
C LYS A 87 -1.72 -1.71 -15.95
N PRO A 88 -0.53 -1.15 -16.23
CA PRO A 88 0.59 -1.27 -15.32
C PRO A 88 0.31 -0.49 -14.02
N VAL A 89 0.78 -1.01 -12.90
CA VAL A 89 0.58 -0.38 -11.59
C VAL A 89 1.15 1.05 -11.53
N SER A 90 2.19 1.33 -12.31
CA SER A 90 2.81 2.65 -12.40
C SER A 90 1.85 3.76 -12.84
N GLU A 91 0.79 3.43 -13.58
CA GLU A 91 -0.21 4.42 -14.02
C GLU A 91 -1.21 4.81 -12.92
N VAL A 92 -1.38 3.98 -11.89
CA VAL A 92 -2.44 4.16 -10.88
C VAL A 92 -1.91 4.25 -9.45
N MET A 93 -0.67 3.89 -9.19
CA MET A 93 -0.06 3.96 -7.86
C MET A 93 0.05 5.39 -7.35
N LYS A 94 0.07 5.55 -6.04
CA LYS A 94 0.43 6.81 -5.40
C LYS A 94 1.95 6.98 -5.44
N ARG A 95 2.41 8.10 -6.00
CA ARG A 95 3.85 8.43 -6.12
C ARG A 95 4.37 9.28 -4.97
N LYS A 96 3.50 10.03 -4.31
CA LYS A 96 3.85 10.80 -3.11
C LYS A 96 3.91 9.86 -1.91
N ILE A 97 5.12 9.46 -1.54
CA ILE A 97 5.36 8.48 -0.49
C ILE A 97 5.99 9.16 0.70
N ILE A 98 5.46 8.87 1.89
CA ILE A 98 6.08 9.23 3.15
C ILE A 98 6.86 8.02 3.63
N SER A 99 8.17 8.16 3.72
CA SER A 99 9.10 7.11 4.15
C SER A 99 9.88 7.55 5.37
N VAL A 100 10.53 6.61 6.02
CA VAL A 100 11.36 6.84 7.19
C VAL A 100 12.72 6.20 7.03
N ASN A 101 13.75 6.82 7.62
CA ASN A 101 15.07 6.22 7.65
C ASN A 101 15.16 5.19 8.79
N ALA A 102 15.91 4.12 8.55
CA ALA A 102 16.11 3.02 9.50
C ALA A 102 16.64 3.46 10.86
N ASP A 103 17.48 4.48 10.89
CA ASP A 103 18.07 5.01 12.14
C ASP A 103 17.21 6.05 12.85
N GLN A 104 16.07 6.42 12.28
CA GLN A 104 15.14 7.35 12.92
C GLN A 104 14.50 6.73 14.16
N LEU A 105 14.15 7.57 15.13
CA LEU A 105 13.46 7.13 16.34
C LEU A 105 12.02 6.68 16.02
N VAL A 106 11.60 5.57 16.61
CA VAL A 106 10.25 5.01 16.43
C VAL A 106 9.15 6.01 16.73
N ILE A 107 9.32 6.82 17.78
CA ILE A 107 8.31 7.83 18.14
C ILE A 107 8.12 8.90 17.06
N LYS A 108 9.18 9.25 16.34
CA LYS A 108 9.08 10.18 15.20
C LYS A 108 8.33 9.56 14.04
N ALA A 109 8.60 8.28 13.73
CA ALA A 109 7.86 7.54 12.73
C ALA A 109 6.36 7.46 13.08
N GLY A 110 6.03 7.18 14.34
CA GLY A 110 4.65 7.18 14.81
C GLY A 110 3.96 8.54 14.68
N ALA A 111 4.67 9.62 15.00
CA ALA A 111 4.15 10.99 14.85
C ALA A 111 3.86 11.33 13.36
N GLU A 112 4.74 10.91 12.45
CA GLU A 112 4.52 11.07 11.00
C GLU A 112 3.29 10.30 10.52
N MET A 113 3.12 9.06 10.98
CA MET A 113 1.93 8.27 10.66
C MET A 113 0.65 8.95 11.13
N ALA A 114 0.63 9.42 12.37
CA ALA A 114 -0.53 10.09 12.95
C ALA A 114 -0.85 11.41 12.24
N ALA A 115 0.16 12.21 11.93
CA ALA A 115 -0.01 13.51 11.28
C ALA A 115 -0.53 13.38 9.84
N ASN A 116 -0.19 12.29 9.15
CA ASN A 116 -0.54 12.08 7.75
C ASN A 116 -1.69 11.06 7.55
N ASP A 117 -2.26 10.55 8.65
CA ASP A 117 -3.32 9.52 8.63
C ASP A 117 -2.94 8.29 7.80
N ILE A 118 -1.70 7.83 7.98
CA ILE A 118 -1.17 6.63 7.33
C ILE A 118 -0.88 5.53 8.37
N LYS A 119 -1.00 4.29 7.95
CA LYS A 119 -0.91 3.12 8.81
C LYS A 119 0.43 2.40 8.74
N GLN A 120 1.21 2.66 7.72
CA GLN A 120 2.52 2.08 7.48
C GLN A 120 3.39 3.00 6.63
N MET A 121 4.69 2.83 6.74
CA MET A 121 5.67 3.57 5.95
C MET A 121 6.78 2.65 5.47
N PRO A 122 7.28 2.84 4.24
CA PRO A 122 8.53 2.24 3.81
C PRO A 122 9.68 2.71 4.67
N VAL A 123 10.56 1.79 5.01
CA VAL A 123 11.82 2.08 5.70
C VAL A 123 12.96 2.03 4.69
N LEU A 124 13.69 3.12 4.59
CA LEU A 124 14.77 3.29 3.63
C LEU A 124 16.13 3.36 4.33
N GLU A 125 17.12 2.82 3.64
CA GLU A 125 18.54 3.01 3.95
C GLU A 125 19.27 3.23 2.63
N ASN A 126 20.06 4.29 2.54
CA ASN A 126 20.74 4.69 1.30
C ASN A 126 19.77 4.75 0.09
N ASN A 127 18.57 5.29 0.32
CA ASN A 127 17.50 5.44 -0.68
C ASN A 127 16.92 4.10 -1.20
N LYS A 128 17.19 2.99 -0.53
CA LYS A 128 16.68 1.67 -0.88
C LYS A 128 15.72 1.14 0.17
N LEU A 129 14.71 0.43 -0.27
CA LEU A 129 13.75 -0.23 0.61
C LEU A 129 14.43 -1.38 1.38
N ILE A 130 14.37 -1.32 2.72
CA ILE A 130 14.90 -2.38 3.59
C ILE A 130 13.85 -2.97 4.53
N GLY A 131 12.69 -2.38 4.62
CA GLY A 131 11.61 -2.84 5.50
C GLY A 131 10.38 -1.96 5.42
N VAL A 132 9.41 -2.29 6.25
CA VAL A 132 8.20 -1.49 6.49
C VAL A 132 7.96 -1.39 7.98
N ILE A 133 7.55 -0.22 8.45
CA ILE A 133 7.07 -0.03 9.81
C ILE A 133 5.59 0.35 9.78
N SER A 134 4.78 -0.30 10.63
CA SER A 134 3.36 -0.03 10.77
C SER A 134 3.02 0.52 12.15
N TYR A 135 1.88 1.18 12.28
CA TYR A 135 1.37 1.55 13.60
C TYR A 135 1.15 0.31 14.49
N HIS A 136 0.86 -0.84 13.89
CA HIS A 136 0.71 -2.11 14.58
C HIS A 136 2.03 -2.57 15.24
N ASP A 137 3.15 -2.45 14.52
CA ASP A 137 4.48 -2.76 15.07
C ASP A 137 4.81 -1.85 16.25
N ILE A 138 4.49 -0.55 16.11
CA ILE A 138 4.74 0.44 17.16
C ILE A 138 3.88 0.15 18.41
N LEU A 139 2.59 -0.13 18.21
CA LEU A 139 1.69 -0.46 19.32
C LEU A 139 2.13 -1.73 20.03
N TRP A 140 2.59 -2.74 19.29
CA TRP A 140 3.11 -3.97 19.88
C TRP A 140 4.28 -3.68 20.80
N GLU A 141 5.25 -2.87 20.36
CA GLU A 141 6.42 -2.55 21.17
C GLU A 141 6.08 -1.73 22.42
N PHE A 142 5.19 -0.73 22.31
CA PHE A 142 4.87 0.14 23.43
C PHE A 142 3.82 -0.40 24.40
N LEU A 143 2.85 -1.18 23.94
CA LEU A 143 1.77 -1.69 24.78
C LEU A 143 2.06 -3.06 25.37
N MET A 144 2.95 -3.85 24.75
CA MET A 144 3.31 -5.18 25.23
C MET A 144 4.61 -5.17 26.07
N VAL A 145 4.75 -4.17 26.90
CA VAL A 145 5.93 -3.98 27.81
C VAL A 145 6.13 -5.20 28.73
N ASN A 146 5.04 -5.93 29.03
CA ASN A 146 5.08 -7.18 29.79
C ASN A 146 4.72 -8.34 28.84
N LYS A 147 5.54 -8.57 27.80
CA LYS A 147 5.35 -9.73 26.93
C LYS A 147 5.32 -10.99 27.80
N PRO A 148 4.27 -11.82 27.73
CA PRO A 148 4.30 -13.11 28.42
C PRO A 148 5.50 -13.91 27.88
N GLU A 149 6.29 -14.44 28.78
CA GLU A 149 7.43 -15.32 28.48
C GLU A 149 6.98 -16.53 27.65
#